data_f7ec4027d165933d06c6f66d1e0b0e14
#
_entry.id   f7ec4027d165933d06c6f66d1e0b0e14
#
_cell.length_a   1.000
_cell.length_b   1.000
_cell.length_c   1.000
_cell.angle_alpha   90.00
_cell.angle_beta   90.00
_cell.angle_gamma   90.00
#
_symmetry.space_group_name_H-M   'P 1'
#
loop_
_entity.id
_entity.type
_entity.pdbx_description
1 polymer ?
#
loop_
_entity_poly.entity_id
_entity_poly.type
_entity_poly.pdbx_seq_one_letter_code
_entity_poly.pdbx_strand_id
1 'polypeptide(L)'
;MSELELNADSAGAATLDIAHGSRKKSEVALTFHGAGDPVLVQKLLAILKSTSTPVSVFAIGKWLQGSPGVARQMLDAGYDIGNHTMNHFQMKTLNSRKVDSEIAGCAAELKKLIGNHGKWFRPSGTQNSNAIIRKAAIKYGYGQCISYDVDSHDYQDVGKQTVLSDITKVIKKGSIVSLHFGHQDTIDAMPTLLEHLHAHGLKPVTLTTLLGA
;
A
#
# COMPACT_ATOMS: atom_id res chain seq x y z
N MET A 1 -5.48 -5.39 55.24
CA MET A 1 -5.09 -6.43 54.30
C MET A 1 -6.01 -6.26 53.10
N SER A 2 -5.59 -5.59 52.09
CA SER A 2 -6.29 -5.42 50.83
C SER A 2 -5.40 -5.94 49.73
N GLU A 3 -5.86 -7.01 49.13
CA GLU A 3 -5.19 -7.68 47.99
C GLU A 3 -5.26 -6.77 46.77
N LEU A 4 -4.10 -6.33 46.33
CA LEU A 4 -3.90 -5.79 45.02
C LEU A 4 -3.79 -6.98 44.06
N GLU A 5 -4.90 -7.42 43.48
CA GLU A 5 -4.89 -8.27 42.31
C GLU A 5 -4.40 -7.44 41.11
N LEU A 6 -3.16 -7.63 40.78
CA LEU A 6 -2.56 -7.23 39.51
C LEU A 6 -3.24 -8.07 38.40
N ASN A 7 -4.21 -7.48 37.72
CA ASN A 7 -4.73 -8.02 36.49
C ASN A 7 -3.61 -7.94 35.41
N ALA A 8 -2.84 -9.01 35.32
CA ALA A 8 -1.91 -9.28 34.19
C ALA A 8 -2.65 -9.99 33.07
N ASP A 9 -3.63 -9.31 32.46
CA ASP A 9 -4.31 -9.81 31.25
C ASP A 9 -4.62 -8.65 30.29
N SER A 10 -3.55 -8.05 29.77
CA SER A 10 -3.57 -7.35 28.49
C SER A 10 -2.33 -7.70 27.68
N ALA A 11 -2.07 -9.00 27.54
CA ALA A 11 -1.24 -9.50 26.44
C ALA A 11 -1.99 -9.14 25.15
N GLY A 12 -1.62 -8.01 24.56
CA GLY A 12 -2.30 -7.35 23.48
C GLY A 12 -2.71 -8.33 22.39
N ALA A 13 -3.99 -8.36 22.06
CA ALA A 13 -4.48 -8.97 20.85
C ALA A 13 -3.56 -8.50 19.72
N ALA A 14 -2.84 -9.43 19.08
CA ALA A 14 -1.96 -9.12 17.99
C ALA A 14 -2.80 -8.37 16.94
N THR A 15 -2.59 -7.06 16.82
CA THR A 15 -3.36 -6.23 15.90
C THR A 15 -3.15 -6.80 14.51
N LEU A 16 -4.22 -7.32 13.92
CA LEU A 16 -4.18 -7.84 12.56
C LEU A 16 -3.83 -6.70 11.59
N ASP A 17 -3.25 -7.05 10.46
CA ASP A 17 -2.98 -6.09 9.39
C ASP A 17 -4.31 -5.48 8.91
N ILE A 18 -4.29 -4.20 8.53
CA ILE A 18 -5.48 -3.53 7.97
C ILE A 18 -5.66 -4.00 6.53
N ALA A 19 -6.73 -4.76 6.27
CA ALA A 19 -7.05 -5.24 4.93
C ALA A 19 -8.14 -4.40 4.22
N HIS A 20 -8.90 -3.61 4.97
CA HIS A 20 -9.94 -2.74 4.42
C HIS A 20 -10.31 -1.63 5.41
N GLY A 21 -10.91 -0.55 4.91
CA GLY A 21 -11.50 0.52 5.70
C GLY A 21 -12.95 0.22 6.11
N SER A 22 -13.65 1.27 6.55
CA SER A 22 -15.06 1.19 6.94
C SER A 22 -15.98 0.81 5.77
N ARG A 23 -16.85 -0.17 5.96
CA ARG A 23 -17.87 -0.56 4.97
C ARG A 23 -19.08 0.38 4.90
N LYS A 24 -19.11 1.42 5.74
CA LYS A 24 -20.21 2.38 5.80
C LYS A 24 -20.08 3.51 4.77
N LYS A 25 -18.84 3.84 4.35
CA LYS A 25 -18.55 4.89 3.38
C LYS A 25 -18.34 4.29 2.00
N SER A 26 -18.84 4.97 0.96
CA SER A 26 -18.65 4.58 -0.44
C SER A 26 -17.25 4.95 -0.96
N GLU A 27 -16.22 4.68 -0.18
CA GLU A 27 -14.83 4.97 -0.46
C GLU A 27 -14.05 3.67 -0.68
N VAL A 28 -13.06 3.70 -1.57
CA VAL A 28 -12.12 2.60 -1.83
C VAL A 28 -10.72 3.17 -2.00
N ALA A 29 -9.68 2.43 -1.62
CA ALA A 29 -8.30 2.83 -1.87
C ALA A 29 -7.68 1.98 -2.98
N LEU A 30 -7.27 2.63 -4.08
CA LEU A 30 -6.40 2.02 -5.07
C LEU A 30 -4.98 2.18 -4.55
N THR A 31 -4.30 1.06 -4.27
CA THR A 31 -2.96 1.07 -3.70
C THR A 31 -1.99 0.36 -4.62
N PHE A 32 -0.87 1.03 -4.92
CA PHE A 32 0.11 0.54 -5.88
C PHE A 32 1.41 0.14 -5.17
N HIS A 33 1.97 -0.99 -5.57
CA HIS A 33 3.34 -1.33 -5.23
C HIS A 33 4.28 -0.59 -6.19
N GLY A 34 5.14 0.25 -5.62
CA GLY A 34 5.98 1.17 -6.38
C GLY A 34 7.32 0.57 -6.73
N ALA A 35 7.39 0.02 -7.90
CA ALA A 35 8.56 -0.23 -8.72
C ALA A 35 8.08 -0.45 -10.15
N GLY A 36 8.96 -0.29 -11.16
CA GLY A 36 8.61 -0.60 -12.53
C GLY A 36 9.40 0.19 -13.55
N ASP A 37 9.18 -0.16 -14.82
CA ASP A 37 9.73 0.56 -15.95
C ASP A 37 9.29 2.03 -15.94
N PRO A 38 10.23 2.98 -16.04
CA PRO A 38 9.91 4.41 -15.95
C PRO A 38 8.88 4.88 -16.98
N VAL A 39 8.83 4.30 -18.17
CA VAL A 39 7.88 4.68 -19.22
C VAL A 39 6.46 4.27 -18.82
N LEU A 40 6.31 3.03 -18.32
CA LEU A 40 5.02 2.52 -17.86
C LEU A 40 4.52 3.27 -16.61
N VAL A 41 5.44 3.58 -15.69
CA VAL A 41 5.12 4.40 -14.50
C VAL A 41 4.57 5.77 -14.93
N GLN A 42 5.22 6.45 -15.88
CA GLN A 42 4.76 7.77 -16.35
C GLN A 42 3.42 7.70 -17.07
N LYS A 43 3.15 6.65 -17.86
CA LYS A 43 1.84 6.44 -18.48
C LYS A 43 0.72 6.31 -17.42
N LEU A 44 0.94 5.50 -16.39
CA LEU A 44 -0.04 5.32 -15.31
C LEU A 44 -0.27 6.62 -14.53
N LEU A 45 0.81 7.33 -14.16
CA LEU A 45 0.71 8.62 -13.47
C LEU A 45 -0.03 9.66 -14.31
N ALA A 46 0.13 9.66 -15.63
CA ALA A 46 -0.61 10.54 -16.54
C ALA A 46 -2.12 10.25 -16.52
N ILE A 47 -2.53 8.97 -16.54
CA ILE A 47 -3.95 8.57 -16.41
C ILE A 47 -4.52 9.04 -15.07
N LEU A 48 -3.85 8.72 -13.96
CA LEU A 48 -4.31 9.08 -12.62
C LEU A 48 -4.43 10.59 -12.45
N LYS A 49 -3.49 11.36 -13.02
CA LYS A 49 -3.53 12.82 -13.01
C LYS A 49 -4.68 13.37 -13.85
N SER A 50 -4.87 12.87 -15.08
CA SER A 50 -5.93 13.36 -15.98
C SER A 50 -7.34 13.10 -15.44
N THR A 51 -7.51 12.03 -14.66
CA THR A 51 -8.75 11.66 -13.99
C THR A 51 -8.87 12.21 -12.57
N SER A 52 -7.87 12.95 -12.09
CA SER A 52 -7.80 13.45 -10.71
C SER A 52 -8.03 12.34 -9.66
N THR A 53 -7.54 11.13 -9.94
CA THR A 53 -7.74 9.96 -9.08
C THR A 53 -6.70 9.93 -7.96
N PRO A 54 -7.08 10.11 -6.68
CA PRO A 54 -6.18 9.99 -5.55
C PRO A 54 -5.86 8.51 -5.28
N VAL A 55 -4.58 8.23 -5.03
CA VAL A 55 -4.08 6.87 -4.79
C VAL A 55 -3.07 6.86 -3.64
N SER A 56 -2.71 5.65 -3.19
CA SER A 56 -1.60 5.46 -2.25
C SER A 56 -0.55 4.54 -2.86
N VAL A 57 0.72 4.86 -2.69
CA VAL A 57 1.84 4.13 -3.29
C VAL A 57 2.75 3.61 -2.19
N PHE A 58 2.93 2.30 -2.12
CA PHE A 58 3.94 1.66 -1.28
C PHE A 58 5.22 1.52 -2.09
N ALA A 59 6.16 2.44 -1.89
CA ALA A 59 7.35 2.56 -2.71
C ALA A 59 8.52 1.73 -2.17
N ILE A 60 9.25 1.07 -3.06
CA ILE A 60 10.48 0.34 -2.74
C ILE A 60 11.64 1.33 -2.63
N GLY A 61 12.39 1.29 -1.53
CA GLY A 61 13.47 2.26 -1.27
C GLY A 61 14.52 2.31 -2.39
N LYS A 62 14.97 1.14 -2.87
CA LYS A 62 15.94 1.07 -3.98
C LYS A 62 15.40 1.66 -5.29
N TRP A 63 14.12 1.48 -5.56
CA TRP A 63 13.49 2.10 -6.74
C TRP A 63 13.42 3.64 -6.60
N LEU A 64 13.09 4.13 -5.41
CA LEU A 64 13.10 5.56 -5.12
C LEU A 64 14.48 6.20 -5.31
N GLN A 65 15.56 5.50 -4.93
CA GLN A 65 16.93 5.97 -5.17
C GLN A 65 17.22 6.17 -6.66
N GLY A 66 16.72 5.27 -7.51
CA GLY A 66 16.87 5.35 -8.96
C GLY A 66 15.91 6.33 -9.65
N SER A 67 14.84 6.75 -8.97
CA SER A 67 13.75 7.54 -9.56
C SER A 67 13.26 8.67 -8.63
N PRO A 68 14.14 9.54 -8.12
CA PRO A 68 13.75 10.56 -7.13
C PRO A 68 12.71 11.55 -7.65
N GLY A 69 12.68 11.83 -8.94
CA GLY A 69 11.69 12.71 -9.57
C GLY A 69 10.28 12.16 -9.53
N VAL A 70 10.12 10.83 -9.52
CA VAL A 70 8.78 10.19 -9.41
C VAL A 70 8.19 10.40 -8.03
N ALA A 71 9.00 10.30 -6.96
CA ALA A 71 8.55 10.60 -5.60
C ALA A 71 7.98 12.02 -5.51
N ARG A 72 8.65 12.99 -6.12
CA ARG A 72 8.18 14.38 -6.16
C ARG A 72 6.88 14.53 -6.92
N GLN A 73 6.76 13.90 -8.10
CA GLN A 73 5.51 13.91 -8.88
C GLN A 73 4.33 13.35 -8.10
N MET A 74 4.52 12.25 -7.35
CA MET A 74 3.48 11.65 -6.52
C MET A 74 3.05 12.57 -5.37
N LEU A 75 4.01 13.23 -4.71
CA LEU A 75 3.71 14.23 -3.66
C LEU A 75 2.93 15.42 -4.20
N ASP A 76 3.37 15.98 -5.33
CA ASP A 76 2.74 17.14 -5.97
C ASP A 76 1.31 16.80 -6.45
N ALA A 77 1.04 15.53 -6.74
CA ALA A 77 -0.29 15.01 -7.05
C ALA A 77 -1.17 14.74 -5.79
N GLY A 78 -0.63 14.89 -4.59
CA GLY A 78 -1.35 14.63 -3.33
C GLY A 78 -1.52 13.15 -2.99
N TYR A 79 -0.69 12.27 -3.55
CA TYR A 79 -0.76 10.83 -3.26
C TYR A 79 -0.10 10.50 -1.91
N ASP A 80 -0.64 9.51 -1.21
CA ASP A 80 0.09 8.92 -0.08
C ASP A 80 1.30 8.15 -0.59
N ILE A 81 2.45 8.34 0.06
CA ILE A 81 3.64 7.52 -0.20
C ILE A 81 4.00 6.77 1.08
N GLY A 82 3.97 5.45 1.01
CA GLY A 82 4.29 4.53 2.09
C GLY A 82 5.54 3.69 1.82
N ASN A 83 5.97 3.00 2.84
CA ASN A 83 7.15 2.13 2.85
C ASN A 83 6.79 0.72 2.36
N HIS A 84 7.50 0.23 1.32
CA HIS A 84 7.39 -1.15 0.81
C HIS A 84 8.72 -1.89 0.89
N THR A 85 9.50 -1.65 1.94
CA THR A 85 10.83 -2.20 2.18
C THR A 85 11.92 -1.64 1.26
N MET A 86 13.18 -1.90 1.60
CA MET A 86 14.31 -1.34 0.84
C MET A 86 14.57 -2.07 -0.48
N ASN A 87 14.56 -3.41 -0.46
CA ASN A 87 14.99 -4.24 -1.59
C ASN A 87 13.93 -5.21 -2.09
N HIS A 88 12.70 -5.16 -1.57
CA HIS A 88 11.59 -6.03 -1.97
C HIS A 88 11.86 -7.53 -1.77
N PHE A 89 12.47 -7.91 -0.68
CA PHE A 89 12.64 -9.33 -0.35
C PHE A 89 11.32 -9.95 0.16
N GLN A 90 11.24 -11.28 0.12
CA GLN A 90 10.15 -12.04 0.77
C GLN A 90 10.27 -11.91 2.29
N MET A 91 9.57 -10.93 2.86
CA MET A 91 9.78 -10.52 4.27
C MET A 91 9.59 -11.65 5.28
N LYS A 92 8.68 -12.60 5.03
CA LYS A 92 8.43 -13.73 5.94
C LYS A 92 9.57 -14.73 6.03
N THR A 93 10.49 -14.75 5.06
CA THR A 93 11.65 -15.65 5.05
C THR A 93 12.88 -15.04 5.73
N LEU A 94 12.81 -13.77 6.11
CA LEU A 94 13.93 -13.04 6.68
C LEU A 94 13.99 -13.20 8.20
N ASN A 95 15.22 -13.19 8.75
CA ASN A 95 15.41 -13.05 10.18
C ASN A 95 15.12 -11.62 10.65
N SER A 96 14.93 -11.43 11.96
CA SER A 96 14.55 -10.14 12.56
C SER A 96 15.49 -8.99 12.22
N ARG A 97 16.81 -9.22 12.17
CA ARG A 97 17.81 -8.20 11.83
C ARG A 97 17.63 -7.73 10.38
N LYS A 98 17.36 -8.65 9.45
CA LYS A 98 17.16 -8.32 8.04
C LYS A 98 15.82 -7.62 7.82
N VAL A 99 14.75 -8.09 8.47
CA VAL A 99 13.44 -7.39 8.49
C VAL A 99 13.60 -5.94 8.96
N ASP A 100 14.31 -5.75 10.06
CA ASP A 100 14.60 -4.43 10.63
C ASP A 100 15.32 -3.52 9.61
N SER A 101 16.39 -4.04 8.97
CA SER A 101 17.15 -3.27 7.97
C SER A 101 16.34 -2.93 6.71
N GLU A 102 15.43 -3.79 6.28
CA GLU A 102 14.56 -3.55 5.12
C GLU A 102 13.60 -2.39 5.37
N ILE A 103 12.97 -2.36 6.54
CA ILE A 103 12.04 -1.30 6.91
C ILE A 103 12.78 0.02 7.15
N ALA A 104 13.88 -0.03 7.91
CA ALA A 104 14.71 1.14 8.23
C ALA A 104 15.29 1.81 6.97
N GLY A 105 15.83 1.00 6.06
CA GLY A 105 16.44 1.49 4.83
C GLY A 105 15.45 2.29 3.97
N CYS A 106 14.27 1.74 3.74
CA CYS A 106 13.23 2.43 3.00
C CYS A 106 12.70 3.67 3.73
N ALA A 107 12.51 3.60 5.05
CA ALA A 107 12.11 4.76 5.86
C ALA A 107 13.12 5.91 5.76
N ALA A 108 14.43 5.60 5.73
CA ALA A 108 15.48 6.60 5.56
C ALA A 108 15.43 7.25 4.16
N GLU A 109 15.21 6.47 3.10
CA GLU A 109 15.07 7.02 1.74
C GLU A 109 13.82 7.89 1.60
N LEU A 110 12.69 7.46 2.14
CA LEU A 110 11.48 8.28 2.18
C LEU A 110 11.73 9.60 2.91
N LYS A 111 12.36 9.56 4.10
CA LYS A 111 12.67 10.77 4.85
C LYS A 111 13.54 11.74 4.07
N LYS A 112 14.50 11.24 3.30
CA LYS A 112 15.36 12.05 2.43
C LYS A 112 14.59 12.71 1.27
N LEU A 113 13.66 11.98 0.66
CA LEU A 113 12.97 12.43 -0.55
C LEU A 113 11.71 13.25 -0.28
N ILE A 114 10.95 12.89 0.77
CA ILE A 114 9.64 13.48 1.07
C ILE A 114 9.57 14.13 2.47
N GLY A 115 10.69 14.19 3.20
CA GLY A 115 10.77 14.85 4.52
C GLY A 115 10.28 14.01 5.70
N ASN A 116 9.65 12.86 5.46
CA ASN A 116 9.16 11.94 6.50
C ASN A 116 9.32 10.48 6.05
N HIS A 117 9.10 9.51 6.97
CA HIS A 117 9.29 8.08 6.69
C HIS A 117 8.11 7.42 5.94
N GLY A 118 7.13 8.21 5.47
CA GLY A 118 5.85 7.71 4.98
C GLY A 118 4.92 7.31 6.13
N LYS A 119 3.63 7.47 5.96
CA LYS A 119 2.65 7.16 7.01
C LYS A 119 2.35 5.66 7.11
N TRP A 120 2.40 4.97 5.99
CA TRP A 120 1.96 3.60 5.85
C TRP A 120 3.11 2.66 5.53
N PHE A 121 2.99 1.41 6.00
CA PHE A 121 3.91 0.33 5.70
C PHE A 121 3.15 -0.90 5.20
N ARG A 122 3.61 -1.47 4.11
CA ARG A 122 3.17 -2.78 3.59
C ARG A 122 4.39 -3.67 3.41
N PRO A 123 4.41 -4.89 4.01
CA PRO A 123 5.52 -5.81 3.82
C PRO A 123 5.59 -6.30 2.38
N SER A 124 6.80 -6.40 1.82
CA SER A 124 7.01 -6.93 0.46
C SER A 124 6.91 -8.45 0.41
N GLY A 125 6.46 -8.97 -0.74
CA GLY A 125 6.39 -10.40 -1.01
C GLY A 125 5.42 -11.20 -0.13
N THR A 126 4.49 -10.53 0.54
CA THR A 126 3.46 -11.20 1.36
C THR A 126 2.25 -10.30 1.57
N GLN A 127 1.06 -10.88 1.48
CA GLN A 127 -0.18 -10.16 1.77
C GLN A 127 -0.30 -9.77 3.25
N ASN A 128 0.09 -10.66 4.15
CA ASN A 128 -0.05 -10.46 5.59
C ASN A 128 1.31 -10.51 6.30
N SER A 129 1.48 -9.66 7.31
CA SER A 129 2.67 -9.66 8.17
C SER A 129 2.69 -10.84 9.15
N ASN A 130 3.84 -11.07 9.78
CA ASN A 130 3.98 -11.91 10.97
C ASN A 130 4.40 -11.05 12.17
N ALA A 131 4.54 -11.66 13.33
CA ALA A 131 4.90 -10.96 14.58
C ALA A 131 6.26 -10.21 14.47
N ILE A 132 7.23 -10.78 13.77
CA ILE A 132 8.55 -10.17 13.56
C ILE A 132 8.42 -8.89 12.74
N ILE A 133 7.67 -8.95 11.63
CA ILE A 133 7.44 -7.82 10.74
C ILE A 133 6.68 -6.70 11.48
N ARG A 134 5.59 -7.03 12.20
CA ARG A 134 4.81 -6.05 12.96
C ARG A 134 5.63 -5.36 14.04
N LYS A 135 6.42 -6.13 14.81
CA LYS A 135 7.30 -5.56 15.84
C LYS A 135 8.30 -4.57 15.25
N ALA A 136 8.90 -4.92 14.10
CA ALA A 136 9.84 -4.03 13.41
C ALA A 136 9.12 -2.80 12.84
N ALA A 137 7.93 -2.95 12.23
CA ALA A 137 7.14 -1.82 11.72
C ALA A 137 6.83 -0.80 12.83
N ILE A 138 6.34 -1.26 13.99
CA ILE A 138 6.06 -0.39 15.15
C ILE A 138 7.32 0.36 15.61
N LYS A 139 8.49 -0.28 15.64
CA LYS A 139 9.76 0.34 16.00
C LYS A 139 10.11 1.54 15.12
N TYR A 140 9.70 1.53 13.85
CA TYR A 140 9.94 2.62 12.90
C TYR A 140 8.75 3.57 12.73
N GLY A 141 7.77 3.53 13.66
CA GLY A 141 6.67 4.49 13.72
C GLY A 141 5.44 4.10 12.90
N TYR A 142 5.39 2.91 12.31
CA TYR A 142 4.21 2.41 11.62
C TYR A 142 3.29 1.69 12.63
N GLY A 143 2.11 2.26 12.87
CA GLY A 143 1.18 1.72 13.88
C GLY A 143 0.65 0.34 13.53
N GLN A 144 0.30 0.12 12.25
CA GLN A 144 -0.18 -1.17 11.71
C GLN A 144 0.36 -1.40 10.32
N CYS A 145 0.52 -2.68 9.95
CA CYS A 145 0.82 -3.05 8.57
C CYS A 145 -0.45 -2.96 7.71
N ILE A 146 -0.30 -2.51 6.48
CA ILE A 146 -1.40 -2.43 5.51
C ILE A 146 -1.38 -3.67 4.62
N SER A 147 -2.47 -4.39 4.60
CA SER A 147 -2.79 -5.48 3.68
C SER A 147 -3.77 -4.98 2.61
N TYR A 148 -4.53 -5.88 2.01
CA TYR A 148 -5.60 -5.59 1.04
C TYR A 148 -6.63 -6.71 1.07
N ASP A 149 -7.86 -6.43 0.66
CA ASP A 149 -8.93 -7.39 0.51
C ASP A 149 -9.30 -7.67 -0.96
N VAL A 150 -8.66 -6.93 -1.89
CA VAL A 150 -8.80 -7.13 -3.34
C VAL A 150 -7.41 -7.21 -3.96
N ASP A 151 -7.09 -8.34 -4.58
CA ASP A 151 -5.87 -8.54 -5.37
C ASP A 151 -6.23 -8.50 -6.86
N SER A 152 -5.52 -7.68 -7.62
CA SER A 152 -5.71 -7.57 -9.06
C SER A 152 -4.99 -8.64 -9.87
N HIS A 153 -3.99 -9.30 -9.26
CA HIS A 153 -3.04 -10.21 -9.92
C HIS A 153 -2.33 -9.63 -11.15
N ASP A 154 -2.33 -8.31 -11.30
CA ASP A 154 -1.74 -7.58 -12.44
C ASP A 154 -0.24 -7.84 -12.62
N TYR A 155 0.47 -8.17 -11.53
CA TYR A 155 1.89 -8.53 -11.54
C TYR A 155 2.21 -9.88 -12.24
N GLN A 156 1.19 -10.63 -12.61
CA GLN A 156 1.33 -11.91 -13.33
C GLN A 156 1.15 -11.77 -14.85
N ASP A 157 0.96 -10.54 -15.34
CA ASP A 157 0.68 -10.24 -16.75
C ASP A 157 -0.46 -11.10 -17.34
N VAL A 158 -1.57 -11.13 -16.59
CA VAL A 158 -2.75 -11.99 -16.86
C VAL A 158 -3.72 -11.42 -17.89
N GLY A 159 -3.40 -10.25 -18.42
CA GLY A 159 -4.23 -9.49 -19.37
C GLY A 159 -5.27 -8.60 -18.69
N LYS A 160 -5.55 -7.46 -19.34
CA LYS A 160 -6.49 -6.43 -18.88
C LYS A 160 -7.83 -6.99 -18.37
N GLN A 161 -8.41 -7.96 -19.08
CA GLN A 161 -9.74 -8.50 -18.74
C GLN A 161 -9.73 -9.28 -17.42
N THR A 162 -8.66 -10.02 -17.15
CA THR A 162 -8.48 -10.76 -15.89
C THR A 162 -8.30 -9.77 -14.75
N VAL A 163 -7.43 -8.77 -14.90
CA VAL A 163 -7.23 -7.70 -13.90
C VAL A 163 -8.56 -7.03 -13.53
N LEU A 164 -9.36 -6.63 -14.53
CA LEU A 164 -10.68 -6.04 -14.31
C LEU A 164 -11.62 -7.02 -13.59
N SER A 165 -11.67 -8.26 -14.03
CA SER A 165 -12.53 -9.31 -13.45
C SER A 165 -12.19 -9.57 -11.98
N ASP A 166 -10.90 -9.70 -11.64
CA ASP A 166 -10.44 -9.98 -10.29
C ASP A 166 -10.78 -8.85 -9.32
N ILE A 167 -10.76 -7.61 -9.79
CA ILE A 167 -11.15 -6.46 -8.98
C ILE A 167 -12.68 -6.33 -8.93
N THR A 168 -13.36 -6.26 -10.08
CA THR A 168 -14.78 -5.85 -10.15
C THR A 168 -15.74 -6.84 -9.53
N LYS A 169 -15.39 -8.13 -9.49
CA LYS A 169 -16.22 -9.17 -8.85
C LYS A 169 -16.29 -9.06 -7.32
N VAL A 170 -15.29 -8.48 -6.68
CA VAL A 170 -15.15 -8.53 -5.22
C VAL A 170 -15.06 -7.15 -4.54
N ILE A 171 -14.76 -6.10 -5.31
CA ILE A 171 -14.62 -4.74 -4.77
C ILE A 171 -15.93 -4.26 -4.15
N LYS A 172 -15.82 -3.62 -3.00
CA LYS A 172 -16.96 -3.06 -2.26
C LYS A 172 -16.51 -1.86 -1.43
N LYS A 173 -17.47 -1.17 -0.81
CA LYS A 173 -17.19 -0.06 0.09
C LYS A 173 -16.08 -0.41 1.08
N GLY A 174 -15.13 0.48 1.24
CA GLY A 174 -13.98 0.32 2.14
C GLY A 174 -12.87 -0.60 1.61
N SER A 175 -12.95 -1.17 0.41
CA SER A 175 -11.90 -2.06 -0.12
C SER A 175 -10.57 -1.34 -0.29
N ILE A 176 -9.50 -2.08 -0.01
CA ILE A 176 -8.11 -1.74 -0.35
C ILE A 176 -7.70 -2.66 -1.48
N VAL A 177 -7.44 -2.08 -2.65
CA VAL A 177 -7.05 -2.82 -3.86
C VAL A 177 -5.53 -2.84 -4.00
N SER A 178 -4.95 -4.01 -4.24
CA SER A 178 -3.54 -4.21 -4.56
C SER A 178 -3.33 -4.16 -6.06
N LEU A 179 -2.48 -3.25 -6.50
CA LEU A 179 -2.07 -3.01 -7.88
C LEU A 179 -0.55 -2.78 -7.93
N HIS A 180 0.04 -2.82 -9.13
CA HIS A 180 1.49 -2.61 -9.31
C HIS A 180 1.78 -1.57 -10.37
N PHE A 181 2.84 -0.77 -10.16
CA PHE A 181 3.45 0.01 -11.21
C PHE A 181 4.25 -0.89 -12.17
N GLY A 182 4.42 -0.43 -13.40
CA GLY A 182 5.28 -1.11 -14.38
C GLY A 182 4.65 -2.28 -15.12
N HIS A 183 3.35 -2.51 -15.00
CA HIS A 183 2.60 -3.51 -15.75
C HIS A 183 1.66 -2.86 -16.75
N GLN A 184 1.74 -3.29 -18.02
CA GLN A 184 0.92 -2.74 -19.11
C GLN A 184 -0.58 -3.05 -18.85
N ASP A 185 -0.89 -4.24 -18.34
CA ASP A 185 -2.26 -4.65 -18.04
C ASP A 185 -2.95 -3.74 -17.03
N THR A 186 -2.20 -3.25 -16.02
CA THR A 186 -2.69 -2.27 -15.05
C THR A 186 -3.06 -0.96 -15.74
N ILE A 187 -2.19 -0.47 -16.64
CA ILE A 187 -2.40 0.76 -17.38
C ILE A 187 -3.64 0.64 -18.26
N ASP A 188 -3.76 -0.46 -19.01
CA ASP A 188 -4.86 -0.71 -19.93
C ASP A 188 -6.19 -0.92 -19.20
N ALA A 189 -6.16 -1.49 -17.98
CA ALA A 189 -7.34 -1.70 -17.15
C ALA A 189 -7.85 -0.42 -16.47
N MET A 190 -6.96 0.53 -16.18
CA MET A 190 -7.26 1.67 -15.31
C MET A 190 -8.46 2.51 -15.77
N PRO A 191 -8.61 2.93 -17.05
CA PRO A 191 -9.77 3.73 -17.47
C PRO A 191 -11.08 3.00 -17.20
N THR A 192 -11.19 1.73 -17.59
CA THR A 192 -12.41 0.91 -17.42
C THR A 192 -12.69 0.64 -15.93
N LEU A 193 -11.65 0.45 -15.11
CA LEU A 193 -11.80 0.31 -13.65
C LEU A 193 -12.38 1.58 -13.03
N LEU A 194 -11.89 2.75 -13.41
CA LEU A 194 -12.39 4.03 -12.89
C LEU A 194 -13.84 4.28 -13.30
N GLU A 195 -14.23 3.96 -14.55
CA GLU A 195 -15.61 3.98 -15.01
C GLU A 195 -16.51 3.05 -14.19
N HIS A 196 -16.04 1.82 -13.94
CA HIS A 196 -16.76 0.86 -13.10
C HIS A 196 -16.99 1.38 -11.67
N LEU A 197 -15.95 1.94 -11.04
CA LEU A 197 -16.06 2.51 -9.70
C LEU A 197 -17.10 3.65 -9.66
N HIS A 198 -17.04 4.55 -10.63
CA HIS A 198 -17.98 5.65 -10.75
C HIS A 198 -19.42 5.14 -10.93
N ALA A 199 -19.65 4.19 -11.85
CA ALA A 199 -20.97 3.61 -12.11
C ALA A 199 -21.59 2.92 -10.88
N HIS A 200 -20.74 2.38 -9.96
CA HIS A 200 -21.19 1.75 -8.73
C HIS A 200 -21.16 2.68 -7.50
N GLY A 201 -20.94 3.98 -7.72
CA GLY A 201 -20.88 4.96 -6.64
C GLY A 201 -19.73 4.75 -5.66
N LEU A 202 -18.65 4.09 -6.08
CA LEU A 202 -17.44 3.88 -5.30
C LEU A 202 -16.44 5.00 -5.62
N LYS A 203 -16.02 5.74 -4.59
CA LYS A 203 -15.10 6.88 -4.73
C LYS A 203 -13.67 6.47 -4.39
N PRO A 204 -12.72 6.55 -5.33
CA PRO A 204 -11.31 6.39 -5.02
C PRO A 204 -10.84 7.49 -4.05
N VAL A 205 -10.12 7.09 -3.01
CA VAL A 205 -9.49 7.99 -2.03
C VAL A 205 -8.11 7.44 -1.63
N THR A 206 -7.28 8.25 -0.98
CA THR A 206 -6.04 7.75 -0.39
C THR A 206 -6.31 6.88 0.84
N LEU A 207 -5.34 6.05 1.26
CA LEU A 207 -5.42 5.29 2.52
C LEU A 207 -5.63 6.21 3.72
N THR A 208 -4.97 7.37 3.74
CA THR A 208 -5.15 8.36 4.80
C THR A 208 -6.61 8.80 4.91
N THR A 209 -7.27 9.06 3.81
CA THR A 209 -8.70 9.39 3.79
C THR A 209 -9.58 8.19 4.16
N LEU A 210 -9.31 7.01 3.55
CA LEU A 210 -10.10 5.80 3.77
C LEU A 210 -10.12 5.38 5.24
N LEU A 211 -8.97 5.49 5.92
CA LEU A 211 -8.78 5.03 7.29
C LEU A 211 -9.03 6.14 8.33
N GLY A 212 -9.25 7.39 7.89
CA GLY A 212 -9.53 8.53 8.78
C GLY A 212 -8.33 8.91 9.65
N ALA A 213 -7.13 8.82 9.09
CA ALA A 213 -5.89 8.92 9.85
C ALA A 213 -5.12 10.22 9.54
#